data_80128120a6d9d546317f063f9e19c09c
#
_entry.id   80128120a6d9d546317f063f9e19c09c
#
_cell.length_a   1.000
_cell.length_b   1.000
_cell.length_c   1.000
_cell.angle_alpha   90.00
_cell.angle_beta   90.00
_cell.angle_gamma   90.00
#
_symmetry.space_group_name_H-M   'P 1'
#
loop_
_entity.id
_entity.type
_entity.pdbx_description
1 polymer ?
#
loop_
_entity_poly.entity_id
_entity_poly.type
_entity_poly.pdbx_seq_one_letter_code
_entity_poly.pdbx_strand_id
1 'polypeptide(L)'
;MKSLLKKLSEACGISGFEDEVREILKDELKDHVDDMETDIMGNLITTHKGKEGKPSVMLASHMDEIGLMVSFIDDDGYLRFVKIGGINDQMLLNQKVYVQTENGEVPGIIGSKPPHITSAAEAKKIIPYKNMFIDIGAKDKEQAESLVSIGDAVVFHTEFEECLNDLVMGKALDNRVGCAVMAEVMKQTDCDATVYGVGTVQEEVGLKGAKTSAFKLILIWLLH
;
A
#
# COMPACT_ATOMS: atom_id res chain seq x y z
N MET A 1 13.48 14.01 -3.91
CA MET A 1 13.31 12.65 -3.37
C MET A 1 12.67 12.58 -1.99
N LYS A 2 13.20 13.21 -0.89
CA LYS A 2 12.59 13.09 0.48
C LYS A 2 11.14 13.58 0.54
N SER A 3 10.80 14.71 -0.09
CA SER A 3 9.42 15.23 -0.17
C SER A 3 8.48 14.29 -0.93
N LEU A 4 8.94 13.68 -2.01
CA LEU A 4 8.16 12.68 -2.74
C LEU A 4 7.97 11.42 -1.90
N LEU A 5 9.02 10.94 -1.25
CA LEU A 5 8.92 9.77 -0.35
C LEU A 5 7.92 10.01 0.78
N LYS A 6 7.88 11.21 1.37
CA LYS A 6 6.88 11.57 2.36
C LYS A 6 5.46 11.43 1.80
N LYS A 7 5.17 12.05 0.64
CA LYS A 7 3.86 11.95 -0.01
C LYS A 7 3.46 10.50 -0.28
N LEU A 8 4.40 9.71 -0.83
CA LEU A 8 4.16 8.29 -1.13
C LEU A 8 3.97 7.45 0.13
N SER A 9 4.75 7.69 1.19
CA SER A 9 4.64 6.94 2.45
C SER A 9 3.32 7.23 3.18
N GLU A 10 2.83 8.45 3.15
CA GLU A 10 1.57 8.86 3.80
C GLU A 10 0.33 8.46 3.00
N ALA A 11 0.46 8.31 1.67
CA ALA A 11 -0.64 7.89 0.80
C ALA A 11 -1.19 6.51 1.16
N CYS A 12 -2.51 6.36 1.06
CA CYS A 12 -3.20 5.11 1.27
C CYS A 12 -3.13 4.22 0.03
N GLY A 13 -2.92 2.92 0.21
CA GLY A 13 -2.83 2.02 -0.93
C GLY A 13 -2.46 0.60 -0.54
N ILE A 14 -3.40 -0.16 0.04
CA ILE A 14 -3.22 -1.61 0.18
C ILE A 14 -3.39 -2.29 -1.18
N SER A 15 -2.97 -3.57 -1.30
CA SER A 15 -3.12 -4.32 -2.55
C SER A 15 -4.55 -4.27 -3.10
N GLY A 16 -4.72 -3.76 -4.31
CA GLY A 16 -6.00 -3.56 -4.99
C GLY A 16 -6.63 -2.17 -4.80
N PHE A 17 -6.00 -1.28 -4.02
CA PHE A 17 -6.45 0.08 -3.73
C PHE A 17 -5.32 1.10 -3.90
N GLU A 18 -4.48 0.94 -4.93
CA GLU A 18 -3.25 1.70 -5.14
C GLU A 18 -3.48 3.04 -5.87
N ASP A 19 -4.73 3.48 -6.06
CA ASP A 19 -5.08 4.63 -6.90
C ASP A 19 -4.40 5.93 -6.46
N GLU A 20 -4.38 6.23 -5.15
CA GLU A 20 -3.78 7.45 -4.63
C GLU A 20 -2.27 7.51 -4.91
N VAL A 21 -1.57 6.40 -4.70
CA VAL A 21 -0.12 6.29 -4.96
C VAL A 21 0.18 6.44 -6.45
N ARG A 22 -0.66 5.83 -7.29
CA ARG A 22 -0.54 5.93 -8.75
C ARG A 22 -0.72 7.36 -9.23
N GLU A 23 -1.69 8.10 -8.72
CA GLU A 23 -1.91 9.49 -9.10
C GLU A 23 -0.75 10.40 -8.65
N ILE A 24 -0.18 10.17 -7.46
CA ILE A 24 1.04 10.89 -7.02
C ILE A 24 2.19 10.64 -8.00
N LEU A 25 2.43 9.40 -8.41
CA LEU A 25 3.50 9.07 -9.37
C LEU A 25 3.22 9.65 -10.77
N LYS A 26 1.97 9.66 -11.23
CA LYS A 26 1.58 10.30 -12.49
C LYS A 26 1.88 11.78 -12.47
N ASP A 27 1.46 12.47 -11.42
CA ASP A 27 1.71 13.91 -11.28
C ASP A 27 3.20 14.24 -11.23
N GLU A 28 4.00 13.39 -10.60
CA GLU A 28 5.44 13.57 -10.46
C GLU A 28 6.19 13.32 -11.78
N LEU A 29 5.66 12.49 -12.68
CA LEU A 29 6.36 12.02 -13.89
C LEU A 29 5.81 12.60 -15.21
N LYS A 30 4.63 13.21 -15.23
CA LYS A 30 3.93 13.63 -16.45
C LYS A 30 4.72 14.51 -17.40
N ASP A 31 5.62 15.35 -16.88
CA ASP A 31 6.44 16.29 -17.65
C ASP A 31 7.85 15.74 -17.93
N HIS A 32 8.12 14.49 -17.55
CA HIS A 32 9.46 13.90 -17.56
C HIS A 32 9.59 12.61 -18.38
N VAL A 33 8.53 12.11 -18.96
CA VAL A 33 8.52 10.85 -19.72
C VAL A 33 7.85 11.03 -21.08
N ASP A 34 8.21 10.19 -22.06
CA ASP A 34 7.66 10.26 -23.42
C ASP A 34 6.24 9.70 -23.52
N ASP A 35 5.91 8.72 -22.66
CA ASP A 35 4.59 8.08 -22.64
C ASP A 35 4.26 7.58 -21.23
N MET A 36 2.96 7.53 -20.92
CA MET A 36 2.46 7.09 -19.64
C MET A 36 1.08 6.43 -19.78
N GLU A 37 0.95 5.20 -19.31
CA GLU A 37 -0.33 4.49 -19.33
C GLU A 37 -0.61 3.77 -17.99
N THR A 38 -1.88 3.56 -17.70
CA THR A 38 -2.31 2.63 -16.66
C THR A 38 -2.88 1.40 -17.34
N ASP A 39 -2.32 0.23 -17.04
CA ASP A 39 -2.81 -1.02 -17.63
C ASP A 39 -4.09 -1.53 -16.95
N ILE A 40 -4.66 -2.63 -17.46
CA ILE A 40 -5.92 -3.20 -16.97
C ILE A 40 -5.80 -3.74 -15.52
N MET A 41 -4.58 -4.06 -15.06
CA MET A 41 -4.33 -4.48 -13.67
C MET A 41 -4.20 -3.30 -12.72
N GLY A 42 -3.99 -2.08 -13.24
CA GLY A 42 -3.71 -0.89 -12.47
C GLY A 42 -2.22 -0.52 -12.37
N ASN A 43 -1.30 -1.24 -13.04
CA ASN A 43 0.09 -0.85 -13.08
C ASN A 43 0.25 0.49 -13.79
N LEU A 44 1.06 1.38 -13.24
CA LEU A 44 1.50 2.59 -13.93
C LEU A 44 2.75 2.25 -14.74
N ILE A 45 2.70 2.41 -16.05
CA ILE A 45 3.83 2.19 -16.96
C ILE A 45 4.23 3.53 -17.55
N THR A 46 5.45 3.97 -17.28
CA THR A 46 6.05 5.17 -17.84
C THR A 46 7.21 4.79 -18.75
N THR A 47 7.42 5.53 -19.85
CA THR A 47 8.37 5.15 -20.89
C THR A 47 9.26 6.31 -21.28
N HIS A 48 10.58 6.08 -21.29
CA HIS A 48 11.55 6.83 -22.11
C HIS A 48 11.90 6.00 -23.34
N LYS A 49 11.65 6.55 -24.53
CA LYS A 49 11.91 5.89 -25.79
C LYS A 49 13.38 5.93 -26.16
N GLY A 50 13.98 4.77 -26.26
CA GLY A 50 15.36 4.62 -26.75
C GLY A 50 15.47 4.67 -28.26
N LYS A 51 16.68 4.49 -28.76
CA LYS A 51 16.98 4.38 -30.21
C LYS A 51 16.67 2.98 -30.73
N GLU A 52 16.31 2.89 -32.01
CA GLU A 52 16.05 1.61 -32.67
C GLU A 52 17.25 0.65 -32.56
N GLY A 53 16.96 -0.62 -32.27
CA GLY A 53 17.99 -1.66 -32.09
C GLY A 53 18.73 -1.66 -30.75
N LYS A 54 18.37 -0.77 -29.82
CA LYS A 54 18.91 -0.74 -28.46
C LYS A 54 18.06 -1.59 -27.51
N PRO A 55 18.62 -2.03 -26.37
CA PRO A 55 17.88 -2.85 -25.40
C PRO A 55 16.75 -2.08 -24.73
N SER A 56 15.83 -2.83 -24.13
CA SER A 56 14.83 -2.29 -23.21
C SER A 56 15.12 -2.73 -21.79
N VAL A 57 14.91 -1.83 -20.82
CA VAL A 57 15.11 -2.06 -19.38
C VAL A 57 13.83 -1.69 -18.66
N MET A 58 13.41 -2.49 -17.69
CA MET A 58 12.30 -2.17 -16.79
C MET A 58 12.83 -1.96 -15.38
N LEU A 59 12.47 -0.81 -14.80
CA LEU A 59 12.59 -0.53 -13.37
C LEU A 59 11.23 -0.78 -12.76
N ALA A 60 11.13 -1.71 -11.84
CA ALA A 60 9.85 -2.06 -11.19
C ALA A 60 9.90 -1.75 -9.69
N SER A 61 8.84 -1.13 -9.19
CA SER A 61 8.62 -0.92 -7.76
C SER A 61 7.14 -1.09 -7.48
N HIS A 62 6.78 -1.80 -6.40
CA HIS A 62 5.36 -1.93 -6.10
C HIS A 62 4.82 -0.72 -5.36
N MET A 63 3.59 -0.37 -5.71
CA MET A 63 2.85 0.75 -5.14
C MET A 63 2.04 0.34 -3.90
N ASP A 64 1.70 -0.94 -3.78
CA ASP A 64 0.89 -1.42 -2.68
C ASP A 64 1.67 -1.56 -1.37
N GLU A 65 0.93 -1.54 -0.29
CA GLU A 65 1.38 -1.81 1.07
C GLU A 65 0.53 -2.90 1.72
N ILE A 66 1.04 -3.51 2.78
CA ILE A 66 0.26 -4.41 3.63
C ILE A 66 -0.84 -3.64 4.37
N GLY A 67 -1.98 -4.27 4.58
CA GLY A 67 -3.08 -3.66 5.32
C GLY A 67 -4.18 -4.66 5.67
N LEU A 68 -5.37 -4.14 5.96
CA LEU A 68 -6.51 -4.95 6.33
C LEU A 68 -7.71 -4.60 5.43
N MET A 69 -8.72 -5.46 5.43
CA MET A 69 -9.99 -5.20 4.75
C MET A 69 -11.12 -5.58 5.68
N VAL A 70 -12.14 -4.73 5.79
CA VAL A 70 -13.35 -5.02 6.58
C VAL A 70 -14.07 -6.24 6.00
N SER A 71 -14.29 -7.26 6.82
CA SER A 71 -14.91 -8.51 6.41
C SER A 71 -16.28 -8.77 7.01
N PHE A 72 -16.58 -8.14 8.15
CA PHE A 72 -17.86 -8.27 8.83
C PHE A 72 -18.02 -7.15 9.88
N ILE A 73 -19.25 -6.74 10.18
CA ILE A 73 -19.60 -5.78 11.24
C ILE A 73 -20.50 -6.51 12.22
N ASP A 74 -20.07 -6.59 13.50
CA ASP A 74 -20.84 -7.30 14.51
C ASP A 74 -21.94 -6.42 15.15
N ASP A 75 -22.81 -7.02 15.96
CA ASP A 75 -23.98 -6.35 16.51
C ASP A 75 -23.63 -5.20 17.47
N ASP A 76 -22.43 -5.25 18.06
CA ASP A 76 -21.88 -4.21 18.94
C ASP A 76 -21.16 -3.08 18.16
N GLY A 77 -21.13 -3.15 16.81
CA GLY A 77 -20.52 -2.15 15.93
C GLY A 77 -19.01 -2.31 15.72
N TYR A 78 -18.39 -3.40 16.22
CA TYR A 78 -16.98 -3.68 15.95
C TYR A 78 -16.78 -4.26 14.56
N LEU A 79 -15.69 -3.84 13.89
CA LEU A 79 -15.34 -4.34 12.56
C LEU A 79 -14.41 -5.55 12.66
N ARG A 80 -14.78 -6.63 12.01
CA ARG A 80 -13.90 -7.78 11.78
C ARG A 80 -13.18 -7.58 10.47
N PHE A 81 -11.96 -8.09 10.36
CA PHE A 81 -11.10 -7.84 9.22
C PHE A 81 -10.35 -9.08 8.75
N VAL A 82 -9.90 -9.04 7.51
CA VAL A 82 -8.90 -9.97 6.97
C VAL A 82 -7.61 -9.21 6.72
N LYS A 83 -6.49 -9.91 6.74
CA LYS A 83 -5.17 -9.35 6.42
C LYS A 83 -4.95 -9.35 4.91
N ILE A 84 -4.40 -8.27 4.38
CA ILE A 84 -3.95 -8.13 3.01
C ILE A 84 -2.42 -8.02 3.06
N GLY A 85 -1.73 -9.01 2.48
CA GLY A 85 -0.28 -9.14 2.59
C GLY A 85 0.20 -9.89 3.84
N GLY A 86 1.51 -9.90 4.04
CA GLY A 86 2.19 -10.68 5.08
C GLY A 86 2.28 -9.97 6.42
N ILE A 87 1.23 -9.96 7.24
CA ILE A 87 1.18 -9.27 8.54
C ILE A 87 1.30 -10.24 9.70
N ASN A 88 2.22 -9.97 10.63
CA ASN A 88 2.31 -10.72 11.88
C ASN A 88 1.22 -10.26 12.86
N ASP A 89 0.48 -11.21 13.44
CA ASP A 89 -0.60 -10.93 14.40
C ASP A 89 -0.13 -10.11 15.62
N GLN A 90 1.13 -10.28 16.05
CA GLN A 90 1.71 -9.53 17.17
C GLN A 90 1.83 -8.02 16.91
N MET A 91 1.88 -7.60 15.66
CA MET A 91 2.00 -6.18 15.29
C MET A 91 0.65 -5.46 15.26
N LEU A 92 -0.47 -6.18 15.29
CA LEU A 92 -1.79 -5.61 15.08
C LEU A 92 -2.39 -4.93 16.30
N LEU A 93 -2.19 -5.50 17.48
CA LEU A 93 -2.85 -5.03 18.70
C LEU A 93 -2.43 -3.59 19.06
N ASN A 94 -3.40 -2.76 19.39
CA ASN A 94 -3.24 -1.32 19.69
C ASN A 94 -2.78 -0.45 18.51
N GLN A 95 -2.77 -0.96 17.29
CA GLN A 95 -2.51 -0.13 16.13
C GLN A 95 -3.69 0.81 15.86
N LYS A 96 -3.38 2.09 15.65
CA LYS A 96 -4.32 3.05 15.09
C LYS A 96 -4.41 2.80 13.59
N VAL A 97 -5.63 2.79 13.08
CA VAL A 97 -5.91 2.55 11.66
C VAL A 97 -6.91 3.57 11.12
N TYR A 98 -6.97 3.68 9.80
CA TYR A 98 -8.03 4.40 9.10
C TYR A 98 -8.74 3.45 8.14
N VAL A 99 -10.06 3.38 8.26
CA VAL A 99 -10.91 2.72 7.28
C VAL A 99 -11.16 3.71 6.14
N GLN A 100 -10.80 3.33 4.93
CA GLN A 100 -10.98 4.12 3.71
C GLN A 100 -12.38 3.89 3.18
N THR A 101 -13.25 4.89 3.26
CA THR A 101 -14.64 4.81 2.82
C THR A 101 -14.91 5.78 1.67
N GLU A 102 -16.03 5.62 0.98
CA GLU A 102 -16.46 6.57 -0.06
C GLU A 102 -16.65 8.01 0.45
N ASN A 103 -16.91 8.17 1.76
CA ASN A 103 -17.16 9.46 2.39
C ASN A 103 -15.92 10.04 3.12
N GLY A 104 -14.76 9.39 2.97
CA GLY A 104 -13.50 9.77 3.61
C GLY A 104 -13.02 8.73 4.61
N GLU A 105 -12.08 9.12 5.46
CA GLU A 105 -11.42 8.23 6.40
C GLU A 105 -12.16 8.16 7.74
N VAL A 106 -12.35 6.94 8.24
CA VAL A 106 -12.90 6.68 9.56
C VAL A 106 -11.80 6.14 10.47
N PRO A 107 -11.41 6.87 11.53
CA PRO A 107 -10.37 6.41 12.45
C PRO A 107 -10.86 5.24 13.30
N GLY A 108 -9.95 4.30 13.59
CA GLY A 108 -10.21 3.17 14.47
C GLY A 108 -8.96 2.69 15.19
N ILE A 109 -9.16 1.82 16.16
CA ILE A 109 -8.09 1.16 16.90
C ILE A 109 -8.30 -0.35 16.91
N ILE A 110 -7.23 -1.12 16.73
CA ILE A 110 -7.32 -2.58 16.81
C ILE A 110 -7.30 -3.02 18.26
N GLY A 111 -8.39 -3.63 18.69
CA GLY A 111 -8.59 -4.18 20.01
C GLY A 111 -8.76 -5.70 20.04
N SER A 112 -8.77 -6.24 21.26
CA SER A 112 -9.07 -7.63 21.52
C SER A 112 -9.80 -7.77 22.85
N LYS A 113 -10.21 -9.01 23.18
CA LYS A 113 -10.80 -9.36 24.48
C LYS A 113 -9.94 -8.82 25.62
N PRO A 114 -10.55 -8.08 26.60
CA PRO A 114 -9.79 -7.46 27.69
C PRO A 114 -9.14 -8.49 28.61
N PRO A 115 -7.98 -8.15 29.25
CA PRO A 115 -7.23 -9.09 30.09
C PRO A 115 -8.02 -9.67 31.27
N HIS A 116 -8.95 -8.91 31.88
CA HIS A 116 -9.70 -9.34 33.07
C HIS A 116 -10.73 -10.44 32.80
N ILE A 117 -11.07 -10.69 31.53
CA ILE A 117 -11.92 -11.80 31.12
C ILE A 117 -11.13 -12.85 30.28
N THR A 118 -9.80 -12.70 30.22
CA THR A 118 -8.89 -13.64 29.52
C THR A 118 -8.33 -14.61 30.57
N SER A 119 -8.37 -15.91 30.28
CA SER A 119 -7.79 -16.94 31.17
C SER A 119 -6.26 -16.82 31.23
N ALA A 120 -5.65 -17.29 32.34
CA ALA A 120 -4.19 -17.29 32.50
C ALA A 120 -3.45 -18.13 31.42
N ALA A 121 -4.13 -19.08 30.81
CA ALA A 121 -3.59 -19.88 29.70
C ALA A 121 -3.64 -19.15 28.36
N GLU A 122 -4.69 -18.37 28.11
CA GLU A 122 -4.83 -17.51 26.93
C GLU A 122 -3.87 -16.32 26.97
N ALA A 123 -3.69 -15.71 28.14
CA ALA A 123 -2.80 -14.56 28.33
C ALA A 123 -1.31 -14.85 27.98
N LYS A 124 -0.92 -16.12 27.92
CA LYS A 124 0.43 -16.57 27.53
C LYS A 124 0.58 -16.81 26.02
N LYS A 125 -0.48 -16.69 25.24
CA LYS A 125 -0.48 -16.98 23.80
C LYS A 125 -0.59 -15.68 23.02
N ILE A 126 -0.04 -15.71 21.79
CA ILE A 126 -0.29 -14.67 20.80
C ILE A 126 -1.78 -14.66 20.50
N ILE A 127 -2.40 -13.50 20.54
CA ILE A 127 -3.81 -13.33 20.17
C ILE A 127 -3.90 -13.44 18.64
N PRO A 128 -4.61 -14.44 18.10
CA PRO A 128 -4.81 -14.52 16.65
C PRO A 128 -5.63 -13.33 16.15
N TYR A 129 -5.32 -12.82 14.95
CA TYR A 129 -6.06 -11.68 14.38
C TYR A 129 -7.57 -11.92 14.27
N LYS A 130 -8.00 -13.17 14.10
CA LYS A 130 -9.43 -13.56 14.10
C LYS A 130 -10.17 -13.26 15.41
N ASN A 131 -9.44 -13.07 16.50
CA ASN A 131 -9.97 -12.70 17.80
C ASN A 131 -9.80 -11.19 18.08
N MET A 132 -9.32 -10.43 17.10
CA MET A 132 -9.21 -8.99 17.16
C MET A 132 -10.39 -8.34 16.42
N PHE A 133 -10.57 -7.06 16.65
CA PHE A 133 -11.57 -6.22 16.01
C PHE A 133 -11.01 -4.80 15.86
N ILE A 134 -11.61 -4.01 14.98
CA ILE A 134 -11.37 -2.57 14.90
C ILE A 134 -12.55 -1.89 15.58
N ASP A 135 -12.25 -1.04 16.56
CA ASP A 135 -13.20 -0.18 17.25
C ASP A 135 -13.14 1.22 16.63
N ILE A 136 -14.24 1.64 16.02
CA ILE A 136 -14.42 2.97 15.41
C ILE A 136 -15.27 3.90 16.30
N GLY A 137 -15.65 3.46 17.50
CA GLY A 137 -16.50 4.20 18.43
C GLY A 137 -17.99 4.16 18.09
N ALA A 138 -18.43 3.25 17.22
CA ALA A 138 -19.84 3.03 16.92
C ALA A 138 -20.53 2.39 18.15
N LYS A 139 -21.76 2.82 18.43
CA LYS A 139 -22.58 2.29 19.57
C LYS A 139 -23.26 0.96 19.25
N ASP A 140 -23.45 0.67 17.96
CA ASP A 140 -24.15 -0.50 17.44
C ASP A 140 -23.81 -0.71 15.97
N LYS A 141 -24.27 -1.84 15.43
CA LYS A 141 -24.07 -2.23 14.03
C LYS A 141 -24.66 -1.20 13.04
N GLU A 142 -25.86 -0.68 13.29
CA GLU A 142 -26.52 0.28 12.39
C GLU A 142 -25.68 1.55 12.22
N GLN A 143 -25.13 2.06 13.31
CA GLN A 143 -24.23 3.22 13.27
C GLN A 143 -22.94 2.88 12.52
N ALA A 144 -22.34 1.72 12.77
CA ALA A 144 -21.12 1.30 12.06
C ALA A 144 -21.37 1.16 10.55
N GLU A 145 -22.47 0.49 10.15
CA GLU A 145 -22.86 0.32 8.74
C GLU A 145 -23.23 1.63 8.03
N SER A 146 -23.59 2.67 8.78
CA SER A 146 -23.80 4.02 8.21
C SER A 146 -22.49 4.73 7.83
N LEU A 147 -21.36 4.27 8.34
CA LEU A 147 -20.03 4.89 8.14
C LEU A 147 -19.11 4.03 7.29
N VAL A 148 -19.18 2.70 7.43
CA VAL A 148 -18.22 1.73 6.89
C VAL A 148 -18.95 0.60 6.21
N SER A 149 -18.37 0.10 5.11
CA SER A 149 -18.89 -1.04 4.34
C SER A 149 -17.94 -2.25 4.43
N ILE A 150 -18.52 -3.46 4.29
CA ILE A 150 -17.72 -4.66 4.08
C ILE A 150 -16.98 -4.51 2.75
N GLY A 151 -15.67 -4.77 2.76
CA GLY A 151 -14.78 -4.56 1.61
C GLY A 151 -13.97 -3.27 1.67
N ASP A 152 -14.28 -2.35 2.59
CA ASP A 152 -13.48 -1.14 2.76
C ASP A 152 -12.04 -1.49 3.18
N ALA A 153 -11.08 -0.82 2.55
CA ALA A 153 -9.67 -0.95 2.86
C ALA A 153 -9.35 -0.31 4.22
N VAL A 154 -8.39 -0.89 4.93
CA VAL A 154 -7.94 -0.37 6.22
C VAL A 154 -6.43 -0.23 6.21
N VAL A 155 -5.92 0.97 6.43
CA VAL A 155 -4.50 1.29 6.45
C VAL A 155 -4.01 1.58 7.86
N PHE A 156 -2.76 1.22 8.15
CA PHE A 156 -2.10 1.59 9.41
C PHE A 156 -1.78 3.08 9.40
N HIS A 157 -1.93 3.73 10.55
CA HIS A 157 -1.57 5.13 10.71
C HIS A 157 -0.17 5.25 11.32
N THR A 158 0.78 5.71 10.49
CA THR A 158 2.11 6.10 10.93
C THR A 158 2.53 7.31 10.11
N GLU A 159 2.76 8.43 10.78
CA GLU A 159 3.23 9.66 10.14
C GLU A 159 4.68 9.49 9.64
N PHE A 160 5.01 10.20 8.57
CA PHE A 160 6.38 10.25 8.09
C PHE A 160 7.18 11.25 8.92
N GLU A 161 8.22 10.77 9.58
CA GLU A 161 9.08 11.57 10.45
C GLU A 161 10.55 11.48 10.06
N GLU A 162 11.27 12.60 10.24
CA GLU A 162 12.72 12.63 10.11
C GLU A 162 13.39 12.27 11.44
N CYS A 163 14.30 11.33 11.38
CA CYS A 163 15.05 10.83 12.53
C CYS A 163 16.51 11.32 12.53
N LEU A 164 17.28 10.91 13.56
CA LEU A 164 18.71 11.22 13.62
C LEU A 164 19.48 10.58 12.43
N ASN A 165 20.59 11.19 12.06
CA ASN A 165 21.52 10.71 11.02
C ASN A 165 20.87 10.57 9.63
N ASP A 166 20.01 11.53 9.26
CA ASP A 166 19.28 11.56 7.98
C ASP A 166 18.41 10.33 7.70
N LEU A 167 18.05 9.58 8.75
CA LEU A 167 17.09 8.49 8.65
C LEU A 167 15.66 9.03 8.66
N VAL A 168 14.74 8.24 8.13
CA VAL A 168 13.30 8.52 8.14
C VAL A 168 12.53 7.33 8.70
N MET A 169 11.38 7.63 9.28
CA MET A 169 10.42 6.66 9.77
C MET A 169 9.05 6.93 9.12
N GLY A 170 8.32 5.90 8.79
CA GLY A 170 7.00 6.01 8.16
C GLY A 170 6.40 4.65 7.88
N LYS A 171 5.15 4.61 7.43
CA LYS A 171 4.54 3.38 6.90
C LYS A 171 4.99 3.12 5.46
N ALA A 172 4.76 1.94 4.96
CA ALA A 172 4.90 1.56 3.56
C ALA A 172 6.26 1.91 2.93
N LEU A 173 7.34 2.03 3.70
CA LEU A 173 8.68 2.25 3.15
C LEU A 173 9.08 1.12 2.19
N ASP A 174 8.64 -0.09 2.46
CA ASP A 174 8.51 -1.19 1.51
C ASP A 174 7.15 -1.07 0.79
N ASN A 175 7.11 -0.71 -0.50
CA ASN A 175 8.25 -0.32 -1.34
C ASN A 175 8.10 1.11 -1.91
N ARG A 176 7.57 2.06 -1.12
CA ARG A 176 7.43 3.47 -1.52
C ARG A 176 8.80 4.14 -1.72
N VAL A 177 9.85 3.61 -1.07
CA VAL A 177 11.23 4.03 -1.34
C VAL A 177 11.60 3.65 -2.77
N GLY A 178 11.33 2.42 -3.20
CA GLY A 178 11.54 1.99 -4.57
C GLY A 178 10.76 2.84 -5.58
N CYS A 179 9.51 3.18 -5.28
CA CYS A 179 8.72 4.09 -6.12
C CYS A 179 9.35 5.47 -6.24
N ALA A 180 9.84 6.05 -5.14
CA ALA A 180 10.52 7.34 -5.16
C ALA A 180 11.84 7.29 -5.95
N VAL A 181 12.63 6.23 -5.78
CA VAL A 181 13.89 6.00 -6.52
C VAL A 181 13.60 5.84 -8.01
N MET A 182 12.63 5.00 -8.37
CA MET A 182 12.20 4.83 -9.76
C MET A 182 11.82 6.17 -10.39
N ALA A 183 11.00 6.96 -9.70
CA ALA A 183 10.57 8.26 -10.20
C ALA A 183 11.77 9.20 -10.42
N GLU A 184 12.72 9.26 -9.49
CA GLU A 184 13.92 10.09 -9.65
C GLU A 184 14.81 9.61 -10.80
N VAL A 185 14.94 8.31 -10.99
CA VAL A 185 15.68 7.74 -12.14
C VAL A 185 14.98 8.12 -13.44
N MET A 186 13.67 7.95 -13.54
CA MET A 186 12.91 8.31 -14.73
C MET A 186 13.05 9.79 -15.09
N LYS A 187 13.06 10.70 -14.12
CA LYS A 187 13.28 12.13 -14.37
C LYS A 187 14.66 12.47 -14.91
N GLN A 188 15.67 11.66 -14.62
CA GLN A 188 17.07 11.92 -14.96
C GLN A 188 17.57 11.02 -16.10
N THR A 189 16.72 10.17 -16.64
CA THR A 189 17.10 9.22 -17.70
C THR A 189 17.46 9.98 -18.97
N ASP A 190 18.69 9.78 -19.43
CA ASP A 190 19.20 10.22 -20.76
C ASP A 190 20.12 9.12 -21.30
N CYS A 191 19.53 8.18 -22.04
CA CYS A 191 20.26 7.04 -22.59
C CYS A 191 19.66 6.53 -23.90
N ASP A 192 20.43 5.70 -24.61
CA ASP A 192 19.98 5.11 -25.88
C ASP A 192 19.02 3.93 -25.73
N ALA A 193 18.90 3.36 -24.53
CA ALA A 193 17.98 2.25 -24.23
C ALA A 193 16.55 2.76 -24.04
N THR A 194 15.56 1.93 -24.37
CA THR A 194 14.19 2.19 -23.90
C THR A 194 14.09 1.85 -22.44
N VAL A 195 13.64 2.80 -21.61
CA VAL A 195 13.49 2.60 -20.16
C VAL A 195 12.02 2.67 -19.79
N TYR A 196 11.54 1.62 -19.14
CA TYR A 196 10.23 1.55 -18.57
C TYR A 196 10.34 1.73 -17.05
N GLY A 197 9.66 2.73 -16.48
CA GLY A 197 9.42 2.86 -15.05
C GLY A 197 8.03 2.33 -14.72
N VAL A 198 7.96 1.27 -13.93
CA VAL A 198 6.69 0.60 -13.66
C VAL A 198 6.38 0.61 -12.17
N GLY A 199 5.35 1.40 -11.79
CA GLY A 199 4.70 1.27 -10.50
C GLY A 199 3.75 0.07 -10.53
N THR A 200 4.15 -1.04 -9.91
CA THR A 200 3.38 -2.29 -9.97
C THR A 200 2.35 -2.36 -8.84
N VAL A 201 1.28 -3.13 -9.07
CA VAL A 201 0.20 -3.36 -8.09
C VAL A 201 0.25 -4.80 -7.57
N GLN A 202 -0.37 -5.01 -6.37
CA GLN A 202 -0.62 -6.33 -5.81
C GLN A 202 0.64 -7.21 -5.68
N GLU A 203 1.75 -6.61 -5.27
CA GLU A 203 2.99 -7.34 -4.96
C GLU A 203 2.79 -8.19 -3.72
N GLU A 204 2.25 -7.61 -2.64
CA GLU A 204 2.04 -8.20 -1.31
C GLU A 204 1.10 -9.43 -1.31
N VAL A 205 0.36 -9.62 -2.41
CA VAL A 205 -0.52 -10.77 -2.62
C VAL A 205 -0.05 -11.67 -3.79
N GLY A 206 1.22 -11.59 -4.15
CA GLY A 206 1.90 -12.56 -5.03
C GLY A 206 2.49 -12.03 -6.34
N LEU A 207 3.10 -10.84 -6.34
CA LEU A 207 3.86 -10.27 -7.48
C LEU A 207 3.03 -10.11 -8.76
N LYS A 208 1.72 -9.84 -8.64
CA LYS A 208 0.80 -9.93 -9.78
C LYS A 208 1.09 -8.87 -10.83
N GLY A 209 1.25 -7.62 -10.42
CA GLY A 209 1.51 -6.51 -11.32
C GLY A 209 2.84 -6.63 -12.05
N ALA A 210 3.92 -7.00 -11.36
CA ALA A 210 5.22 -7.18 -11.97
C ALA A 210 5.22 -8.28 -13.04
N LYS A 211 4.56 -9.42 -12.78
CA LYS A 211 4.42 -10.52 -13.74
C LYS A 211 3.68 -10.09 -15.00
N THR A 212 2.57 -9.37 -14.88
CA THR A 212 1.77 -8.91 -16.02
C THR A 212 2.50 -7.86 -16.85
N SER A 213 3.17 -6.90 -16.20
CA SER A 213 3.94 -5.85 -16.87
C SER A 213 5.15 -6.43 -17.61
N ALA A 214 5.91 -7.33 -16.99
CA ALA A 214 7.06 -7.98 -17.62
C ALA A 214 6.65 -8.76 -18.88
N PHE A 215 5.50 -9.47 -18.83
CA PHE A 215 4.97 -10.18 -19.98
C PHE A 215 4.53 -9.23 -21.10
N LYS A 216 3.89 -8.09 -20.77
CA LYS A 216 3.42 -7.09 -21.73
C LYS A 216 4.57 -6.39 -22.45
N LEU A 217 5.65 -6.08 -21.75
CA LEU A 217 6.72 -5.20 -22.24
C LEU A 217 7.81 -5.93 -23.06
N ILE A 218 7.82 -7.25 -23.15
CA ILE A 218 8.83 -8.06 -23.91
C ILE A 218 10.25 -7.61 -23.56
N LEU A 219 10.64 -7.81 -22.29
CA LEU A 219 11.87 -7.26 -21.76
C LEU A 219 13.11 -8.12 -22.05
N ILE A 220 14.26 -7.45 -22.30
CA ILE A 220 15.58 -8.09 -22.33
C ILE A 220 16.18 -8.12 -20.92
N TRP A 221 15.93 -7.10 -20.10
CA TRP A 221 16.46 -6.97 -18.73
C TRP A 221 15.39 -6.47 -17.77
N LEU A 222 15.31 -7.09 -16.61
CA LEU A 222 14.46 -6.69 -15.49
C LEU A 222 15.33 -6.38 -14.27
N LEU A 223 15.18 -5.19 -13.69
CA LEU A 223 15.77 -4.79 -12.40
C LEU A 223 14.62 -4.61 -11.38
N HIS A 224 14.71 -5.35 -10.29
CA HIS A 224 13.69 -5.37 -9.23
C HIS A 224 14.29 -4.91 -7.90
#